data_90a99b8cd3d160aff00ef309ace49df6
#
_entry.id   90a99b8cd3d160aff00ef309ace49df6
#
_cell.length_a   1.000
_cell.length_b   1.000
_cell.length_c   1.000
_cell.angle_alpha   90.00
_cell.angle_beta   90.00
_cell.angle_gamma   90.00
#
_symmetry.space_group_name_H-M   'P 1'
#
loop_
_entity.id
_entity.type
_entity.pdbx_description
1 polymer ?
#
loop_
_entity_poly.entity_id
_entity_poly.type
_entity_poly.pdbx_seq_one_letter_code
_entity_poly.pdbx_strand_id
1 'polypeptide(L)'
;LNNVLSKMNLSPDKIEEIYDRFEAMNIQITTSNLDALDDGLDVLGGALDDGLDMMDGDIDLRGLEEEELVDPVDLAAEYSLDDPVRMYLKEIGQVKLLSAEEEVELAKRISEGDQEAKNKLTEANLRLVVSIAKKYSGRGLHILDLIQEGNTGLIRAVDKFDWTKGNKFSTYATWWIRQAITRAIADQARTIRVPVHMVEVINKATRCNRKLVQE
;
A
#
# COMPACT_ATOMS: atom_id res chain seq x y z
N LEU A 1 -16.54 -16.10 -18.94
CA LEU A 1 -16.26 -17.50 -19.32
C LEU A 1 -16.69 -18.44 -18.19
N ASN A 2 -16.26 -18.20 -16.94
CA ASN A 2 -16.60 -19.03 -15.78
C ASN A 2 -18.12 -19.17 -15.54
N ASN A 3 -18.91 -18.11 -15.75
CA ASN A 3 -20.38 -18.14 -15.66
C ASN A 3 -21.07 -18.98 -16.74
N VAL A 4 -20.41 -19.23 -17.86
CA VAL A 4 -20.93 -20.09 -18.94
C VAL A 4 -20.51 -21.53 -18.68
N LEU A 5 -19.27 -21.74 -18.26
CA LEU A 5 -18.73 -23.09 -17.95
C LEU A 5 -19.41 -23.72 -16.73
N SER A 6 -19.71 -22.93 -15.69
CA SER A 6 -20.45 -23.41 -14.51
C SER A 6 -21.92 -23.82 -14.80
N LYS A 7 -22.53 -23.21 -15.83
CA LYS A 7 -23.88 -23.61 -16.31
C LYS A 7 -23.88 -24.91 -17.10
N MET A 8 -22.73 -25.34 -17.61
CA MET A 8 -22.62 -26.54 -18.47
C MET A 8 -22.28 -27.82 -17.68
N ASN A 9 -22.12 -27.75 -16.34
CA ASN A 9 -21.82 -28.91 -15.46
C ASN A 9 -20.68 -29.83 -16.01
N LEU A 10 -19.61 -29.22 -16.51
CA LEU A 10 -18.46 -29.93 -17.06
C LEU A 10 -17.58 -30.48 -15.94
N SER A 11 -16.96 -31.64 -16.18
CA SER A 11 -15.96 -32.20 -15.25
C SER A 11 -14.70 -31.30 -15.23
N PRO A 12 -13.95 -31.25 -14.12
CA PRO A 12 -12.73 -30.45 -14.00
C PRO A 12 -11.73 -30.68 -15.14
N ASP A 13 -11.52 -31.93 -15.56
CA ASP A 13 -10.61 -32.31 -16.62
C ASP A 13 -10.98 -31.72 -17.98
N LYS A 14 -12.28 -31.58 -18.26
CA LYS A 14 -12.77 -30.94 -19.50
C LYS A 14 -12.64 -29.42 -19.49
N ILE A 15 -12.66 -28.83 -18.30
CA ILE A 15 -12.43 -27.40 -18.13
C ILE A 15 -10.96 -27.07 -18.39
N GLU A 16 -10.06 -27.91 -17.92
CA GLU A 16 -8.62 -27.78 -18.17
C GLU A 16 -8.28 -27.94 -19.66
N GLU A 17 -8.87 -28.91 -20.35
CA GLU A 17 -8.71 -29.10 -21.79
C GLU A 17 -9.20 -27.88 -22.60
N ILE A 18 -10.23 -27.20 -22.14
CA ILE A 18 -10.73 -25.96 -22.78
C ILE A 18 -9.74 -24.81 -22.58
N TYR A 19 -9.13 -24.69 -21.40
CA TYR A 19 -8.11 -23.67 -21.12
C TYR A 19 -6.86 -23.89 -21.97
N ASP A 20 -6.35 -25.11 -22.06
CA ASP A 20 -5.20 -25.48 -22.92
C ASP A 20 -5.46 -25.16 -24.40
N ARG A 21 -6.70 -25.34 -24.84
CA ARG A 21 -7.09 -25.05 -26.21
C ARG A 21 -7.18 -23.55 -26.52
N PHE A 22 -7.56 -22.73 -25.51
CA PHE A 22 -7.52 -21.27 -25.63
C PHE A 22 -6.08 -20.75 -25.64
N GLU A 23 -5.20 -21.34 -24.82
CA GLU A 23 -3.78 -21.02 -24.80
C GLU A 23 -3.11 -21.38 -26.13
N ALA A 24 -3.40 -22.54 -26.68
CA ALA A 24 -2.91 -22.96 -28.00
C ALA A 24 -3.38 -22.05 -29.15
N MET A 25 -4.53 -21.40 -29.00
CA MET A 25 -5.06 -20.41 -29.95
C MET A 25 -4.55 -18.98 -29.68
N ASN A 26 -3.63 -18.81 -28.71
CA ASN A 26 -3.07 -17.52 -28.30
C ASN A 26 -4.14 -16.50 -27.82
N ILE A 27 -5.24 -17.01 -27.24
CA ILE A 27 -6.33 -16.21 -26.68
C ILE A 27 -6.05 -16.03 -25.18
N GLN A 28 -5.64 -14.83 -24.77
CA GLN A 28 -5.51 -14.50 -23.36
C GLN A 28 -6.88 -14.37 -22.72
N ILE A 29 -7.16 -15.22 -21.74
CA ILE A 29 -8.39 -15.17 -20.95
C ILE A 29 -8.20 -14.14 -19.84
N THR A 30 -8.73 -12.94 -20.02
CA THR A 30 -8.80 -11.92 -18.97
C THR A 30 -10.05 -12.14 -18.14
N THR A 31 -9.88 -12.46 -16.88
CA THR A 31 -10.97 -12.46 -15.89
C THR A 31 -11.34 -11.02 -15.58
N SER A 32 -12.41 -10.53 -16.21
CA SER A 32 -13.00 -9.22 -15.89
C SER A 32 -13.92 -9.35 -14.66
N ASN A 33 -13.37 -9.67 -13.51
CA ASN A 33 -14.03 -9.44 -12.23
C ASN A 33 -13.30 -8.29 -11.53
N LEU A 34 -14.03 -7.23 -11.18
CA LEU A 34 -13.50 -6.17 -10.33
C LEU A 34 -12.99 -6.73 -8.97
N ASP A 35 -13.57 -7.85 -8.51
CA ASP A 35 -13.11 -8.57 -7.30
C ASP A 35 -11.75 -9.26 -7.52
N ALA A 36 -11.44 -9.71 -8.75
CA ALA A 36 -10.13 -10.28 -9.10
C ALA A 36 -9.01 -9.22 -9.21
N LEU A 37 -9.36 -7.93 -9.33
CA LEU A 37 -8.38 -6.85 -9.21
C LEU A 37 -7.90 -6.66 -7.76
N ASP A 38 -8.72 -7.05 -6.78
CA ASP A 38 -8.35 -7.00 -5.36
C ASP A 38 -7.46 -8.20 -4.97
N ASP A 39 -7.76 -9.41 -5.47
CA ASP A 39 -6.92 -10.62 -5.30
C ASP A 39 -5.65 -10.58 -6.18
N GLY A 40 -5.73 -9.99 -7.37
CA GLY A 40 -4.57 -9.75 -8.25
C GLY A 40 -3.59 -8.73 -7.67
N LEU A 41 -4.04 -7.84 -6.76
CA LEU A 41 -3.16 -6.98 -6.00
C LEU A 41 -2.32 -7.75 -4.98
N ASP A 42 -2.84 -8.83 -4.41
CA ASP A 42 -2.07 -9.69 -3.48
C ASP A 42 -1.00 -10.51 -4.23
N VAL A 43 -1.27 -10.95 -5.46
CA VAL A 43 -0.28 -11.65 -6.30
C VAL A 43 0.72 -10.68 -6.94
N LEU A 44 0.27 -9.49 -7.38
CA LEU A 44 1.19 -8.42 -7.79
C LEU A 44 1.95 -7.82 -6.59
N GLY A 45 1.38 -7.87 -5.40
CA GLY A 45 2.03 -7.43 -4.17
C GLY A 45 3.31 -8.20 -3.89
N GLY A 46 3.35 -9.51 -4.09
CA GLY A 46 4.56 -10.33 -3.98
C GLY A 46 5.59 -10.04 -5.07
N ALA A 47 5.16 -9.81 -6.30
CA ALA A 47 6.06 -9.46 -7.41
C ALA A 47 6.52 -8.01 -7.37
N LEU A 48 5.69 -7.11 -6.81
CA LEU A 48 6.04 -5.71 -6.58
C LEU A 48 6.89 -5.52 -5.32
N ASP A 49 6.82 -6.44 -4.34
CA ASP A 49 7.65 -6.38 -3.13
C ASP A 49 9.14 -6.55 -3.48
N ASP A 50 9.48 -7.48 -4.39
CA ASP A 50 10.84 -7.59 -4.96
C ASP A 50 11.22 -6.34 -5.79
N GLY A 51 10.27 -5.71 -6.49
CA GLY A 51 10.48 -4.48 -7.26
C GLY A 51 10.52 -3.22 -6.39
N LEU A 52 9.79 -3.20 -5.28
CA LEU A 52 9.68 -2.08 -4.36
C LEU A 52 10.83 -2.03 -3.35
N ASP A 53 11.32 -3.17 -2.90
CA ASP A 53 12.60 -3.28 -2.20
C ASP A 53 13.75 -2.72 -3.07
N MET A 54 13.54 -2.73 -4.39
CA MET A 54 14.47 -2.12 -5.34
C MET A 54 14.41 -0.58 -5.41
N MET A 55 13.28 0.05 -5.07
CA MET A 55 13.19 1.52 -4.89
C MET A 55 13.68 1.96 -3.51
N ASP A 56 13.65 1.05 -2.54
CA ASP A 56 13.84 1.33 -1.13
C ASP A 56 15.23 0.95 -0.61
N GLY A 57 16.15 0.56 -1.50
CA GLY A 57 17.51 0.11 -1.13
C GLY A 57 18.34 1.08 -0.28
N ASP A 58 17.84 2.30 -0.06
CA ASP A 58 18.44 3.33 0.81
C ASP A 58 17.54 3.69 2.02
N ILE A 59 16.34 3.08 2.17
CA ILE A 59 15.43 3.39 3.28
C ILE A 59 15.30 2.16 4.17
N ASP A 60 15.99 2.17 5.30
CA ASP A 60 15.83 1.15 6.34
C ASP A 60 14.50 1.37 7.07
N LEU A 61 13.49 0.57 6.70
CA LEU A 61 12.17 0.59 7.35
C LEU A 61 12.06 -0.43 8.49
N ARG A 62 13.12 -1.24 8.72
CA ARG A 62 13.14 -2.23 9.82
C ARG A 62 13.17 -1.58 11.20
N GLY A 63 13.58 -0.30 11.29
CA GLY A 63 13.58 0.49 12.52
C GLY A 63 12.26 1.20 12.84
N LEU A 64 11.19 1.07 12.02
CA LEU A 64 9.89 1.71 12.30
C LEU A 64 9.04 1.00 13.37
N GLU A 65 9.56 -0.09 13.94
CA GLU A 65 8.94 -0.71 15.11
C GLU A 65 9.15 0.19 16.35
N GLU A 66 8.19 1.07 16.61
CA GLU A 66 7.94 1.79 17.88
C GLU A 66 8.79 3.03 18.25
N GLU A 67 10.01 3.25 17.75
CA GLU A 67 10.86 4.34 18.27
C GLU A 67 10.93 5.63 17.43
N GLU A 68 10.42 5.64 16.19
CA GLU A 68 10.52 6.82 15.30
C GLU A 68 9.18 7.27 14.69
N LEU A 69 8.09 7.24 15.43
CA LEU A 69 6.94 8.05 15.06
C LEU A 69 7.35 9.52 15.19
N VAL A 70 7.70 10.13 14.05
CA VAL A 70 7.97 11.59 14.01
C VAL A 70 6.78 12.29 14.65
N ASP A 71 7.03 13.11 15.66
CA ASP A 71 5.94 13.88 16.27
C ASP A 71 5.42 14.87 15.21
N PRO A 72 4.12 14.76 14.81
CA PRO A 72 3.55 15.68 13.84
C PRO A 72 3.69 17.14 14.23
N VAL A 73 3.74 17.43 15.53
CA VAL A 73 3.88 18.79 16.04
C VAL A 73 5.28 19.34 15.79
N ASP A 74 6.32 18.51 15.97
CA ASP A 74 7.70 18.88 15.66
C ASP A 74 7.89 19.07 14.15
N LEU A 75 7.32 18.16 13.36
CA LEU A 75 7.34 18.28 11.90
C LEU A 75 6.58 19.54 11.43
N ALA A 76 5.48 19.89 12.08
CA ALA A 76 4.70 21.09 11.76
C ALA A 76 5.51 22.38 11.99
N ALA A 77 6.52 22.36 12.85
CA ALA A 77 7.38 23.52 13.09
C ALA A 77 8.31 23.83 11.89
N GLU A 78 8.58 22.86 11.04
CA GLU A 78 9.38 23.05 9.80
C GLU A 78 8.63 23.84 8.71
N TYR A 79 7.29 23.97 8.81
CA TYR A 79 6.43 24.61 7.82
C TYR A 79 5.95 26.00 8.30
N SER A 80 5.66 26.89 7.34
CA SER A 80 5.14 28.23 7.63
C SER A 80 3.76 28.18 8.30
N LEU A 81 3.37 29.28 8.99
CA LEU A 81 2.11 29.33 9.76
C LEU A 81 0.86 29.15 8.88
N ASP A 82 0.92 29.60 7.63
CA ASP A 82 -0.20 29.57 6.69
C ASP A 82 -0.17 28.32 5.77
N ASP A 83 0.76 27.38 6.01
CA ASP A 83 0.91 26.19 5.19
C ASP A 83 -0.19 25.15 5.54
N PRO A 84 -0.98 24.68 4.56
CA PRO A 84 -1.97 23.64 4.78
C PRO A 84 -1.37 22.33 5.34
N VAL A 85 -0.09 22.05 5.06
CA VAL A 85 0.64 20.94 5.67
C VAL A 85 0.67 21.07 7.18
N ARG A 86 1.01 22.25 7.68
CA ARG A 86 1.09 22.52 9.12
C ARG A 86 -0.27 22.38 9.81
N MET A 87 -1.33 22.87 9.18
CA MET A 87 -2.69 22.72 9.71
C MET A 87 -3.07 21.25 9.88
N TYR A 88 -2.84 20.45 8.84
CA TYR A 88 -3.11 19.02 8.85
C TYR A 88 -2.31 18.29 9.95
N LEU A 89 -1.00 18.56 10.03
CA LEU A 89 -0.12 17.94 11.03
C LEU A 89 -0.55 18.26 12.46
N LYS A 90 -0.99 19.51 12.71
CA LYS A 90 -1.50 19.92 14.02
C LYS A 90 -2.80 19.20 14.37
N GLU A 91 -3.69 18.98 13.39
CA GLU A 91 -4.96 18.31 13.59
C GLU A 91 -4.77 16.83 13.97
N ILE A 92 -3.96 16.10 13.20
CA ILE A 92 -3.68 14.69 13.48
C ILE A 92 -2.90 14.49 14.79
N GLY A 93 -2.09 15.49 15.20
CA GLY A 93 -1.36 15.46 16.47
C GLY A 93 -2.25 15.49 17.70
N GLN A 94 -3.51 15.94 17.59
CA GLN A 94 -4.46 15.99 18.72
C GLN A 94 -5.09 14.62 19.02
N VAL A 95 -5.04 13.69 18.07
CA VAL A 95 -5.61 12.35 18.22
C VAL A 95 -4.73 11.53 19.16
N LYS A 96 -5.33 10.89 20.16
CA LYS A 96 -4.61 10.02 21.11
C LYS A 96 -4.18 8.72 20.42
N LEU A 97 -2.97 8.28 20.77
CA LEU A 97 -2.50 6.96 20.38
C LEU A 97 -3.32 5.87 21.08
N LEU A 98 -3.54 4.76 20.38
CA LEU A 98 -4.25 3.60 20.91
C LEU A 98 -3.27 2.65 21.61
N SER A 99 -3.74 1.97 22.65
CA SER A 99 -3.03 0.84 23.22
C SER A 99 -3.27 -0.43 22.38
N ALA A 100 -2.40 -1.43 22.53
CA ALA A 100 -2.55 -2.70 21.81
C ALA A 100 -3.89 -3.42 22.11
N GLU A 101 -4.41 -3.24 23.32
CA GLU A 101 -5.70 -3.80 23.74
C GLU A 101 -6.86 -3.08 23.05
N GLU A 102 -6.80 -1.75 22.93
CA GLU A 102 -7.79 -0.94 22.20
C GLU A 102 -7.77 -1.21 20.71
N GLU A 103 -6.60 -1.46 20.09
CA GLU A 103 -6.48 -1.85 18.69
C GLU A 103 -7.24 -3.16 18.42
N VAL A 104 -7.04 -4.17 19.27
CA VAL A 104 -7.74 -5.47 19.15
C VAL A 104 -9.25 -5.32 19.36
N GLU A 105 -9.68 -4.50 20.31
CA GLU A 105 -11.10 -4.26 20.56
C GLU A 105 -11.77 -3.58 19.35
N LEU A 106 -11.12 -2.53 18.83
CA LEU A 106 -11.62 -1.84 17.63
C LEU A 106 -11.65 -2.77 16.43
N ALA A 107 -10.61 -3.61 16.23
CA ALA A 107 -10.57 -4.58 15.14
C ALA A 107 -11.71 -5.60 15.21
N LYS A 108 -12.10 -6.05 16.41
CA LYS A 108 -13.29 -6.91 16.60
C LYS A 108 -14.57 -6.20 16.17
N ARG A 109 -14.76 -4.95 16.61
CA ARG A 109 -15.94 -4.14 16.24
C ARG A 109 -16.00 -3.88 14.73
N ILE A 110 -14.84 -3.68 14.08
CA ILE A 110 -14.75 -3.53 12.62
C ILE A 110 -15.22 -4.81 11.92
N SER A 111 -14.85 -5.99 12.42
CA SER A 111 -15.31 -7.26 11.85
C SER A 111 -16.83 -7.47 11.99
N GLU A 112 -17.48 -6.76 12.93
CA GLU A 112 -18.94 -6.72 13.10
C GLU A 112 -19.61 -5.65 12.22
N GLY A 113 -18.82 -4.85 11.48
CA GLY A 113 -19.31 -3.82 10.57
C GLY A 113 -19.44 -2.42 11.18
N ASP A 114 -18.80 -2.15 12.33
CA ASP A 114 -18.85 -0.86 12.99
C ASP A 114 -17.98 0.19 12.27
N GLN A 115 -18.63 1.15 11.63
CA GLN A 115 -17.97 2.23 10.90
C GLN A 115 -17.28 3.25 11.82
N GLU A 116 -17.79 3.46 13.04
CA GLU A 116 -17.18 4.37 14.00
C GLU A 116 -15.84 3.80 14.50
N ALA A 117 -15.78 2.49 14.76
CA ALA A 117 -14.55 1.81 15.13
C ALA A 117 -13.51 1.89 14.00
N LYS A 118 -13.94 1.74 12.73
CA LYS A 118 -13.08 1.91 11.56
C LYS A 118 -12.49 3.31 11.49
N ASN A 119 -13.31 4.34 11.64
CA ASN A 119 -12.85 5.73 11.62
C ASN A 119 -11.86 5.98 12.76
N LYS A 120 -12.15 5.54 13.98
CA LYS A 120 -11.30 5.73 15.16
C LYS A 120 -9.94 5.04 14.99
N LEU A 121 -9.90 3.81 14.48
CA LEU A 121 -8.64 3.10 14.22
C LEU A 121 -7.83 3.80 13.12
N THR A 122 -8.48 4.30 12.07
CA THR A 122 -7.83 5.05 10.99
C THR A 122 -7.24 6.35 11.49
N GLU A 123 -8.02 7.17 12.21
CA GLU A 123 -7.59 8.48 12.73
C GLU A 123 -6.38 8.36 13.66
N ALA A 124 -6.38 7.38 14.56
CA ALA A 124 -5.27 7.17 15.50
C ALA A 124 -3.95 6.79 14.80
N ASN A 125 -4.04 6.24 13.56
CA ASN A 125 -2.87 5.79 12.80
C ASN A 125 -2.44 6.75 11.66
N LEU A 126 -3.05 7.93 11.53
CA LEU A 126 -2.63 8.93 10.53
C LEU A 126 -1.18 9.40 10.76
N ARG A 127 -0.71 9.44 12.01
CA ARG A 127 0.67 9.78 12.35
C ARG A 127 1.67 8.79 11.75
N LEU A 128 1.33 7.50 11.69
CA LEU A 128 2.15 6.47 11.04
C LEU A 128 2.29 6.75 9.53
N VAL A 129 1.20 7.16 8.88
CA VAL A 129 1.24 7.51 7.45
C VAL A 129 2.20 8.66 7.19
N VAL A 130 2.17 9.70 8.02
CA VAL A 130 3.06 10.87 7.88
C VAL A 130 4.53 10.48 8.06
N SER A 131 4.86 9.66 9.06
CA SER A 131 6.24 9.21 9.29
C SER A 131 6.81 8.42 8.10
N ILE A 132 5.97 7.60 7.45
CA ILE A 132 6.34 6.87 6.23
C ILE A 132 6.44 7.83 5.04
N ALA A 133 5.43 8.69 4.81
CA ALA A 133 5.39 9.61 3.68
C ALA A 133 6.58 10.59 3.67
N LYS A 134 7.04 11.04 4.84
CA LYS A 134 8.23 11.90 4.99
C LYS A 134 9.46 11.29 4.33
N LYS A 135 9.66 9.98 4.43
CA LYS A 135 10.80 9.26 3.83
C LYS A 135 10.76 9.24 2.30
N TYR A 136 9.59 9.44 1.71
CA TYR A 136 9.37 9.50 0.25
C TYR A 136 9.29 10.93 -0.29
N SER A 137 9.46 11.94 0.55
CA SER A 137 9.47 13.35 0.15
C SER A 137 10.58 13.61 -0.88
N GLY A 138 10.31 14.52 -1.85
CA GLY A 138 11.27 14.90 -2.89
C GLY A 138 11.35 13.93 -4.09
N ARG A 139 10.49 12.91 -4.16
CA ARG A 139 10.46 11.92 -5.26
C ARG A 139 9.47 12.27 -6.39
N GLY A 140 9.07 13.52 -6.50
CA GLY A 140 8.25 14.03 -7.62
C GLY A 140 6.77 14.28 -7.27
N LEU A 141 6.34 13.95 -6.05
CA LEU A 141 5.02 14.30 -5.50
C LEU A 141 5.18 15.22 -4.28
N HIS A 142 4.16 16.06 -4.06
CA HIS A 142 4.07 16.89 -2.86
C HIS A 142 3.80 16.02 -1.62
N ILE A 143 4.26 16.46 -0.46
CA ILE A 143 4.10 15.70 0.79
C ILE A 143 2.64 15.42 1.13
N LEU A 144 1.72 16.36 0.89
CA LEU A 144 0.29 16.15 1.11
C LEU A 144 -0.29 15.08 0.20
N ASP A 145 0.15 15.02 -1.07
CA ASP A 145 -0.30 14.00 -2.01
C ASP A 145 0.20 12.61 -1.58
N LEU A 146 1.46 12.50 -1.14
CA LEU A 146 2.02 11.27 -0.59
C LEU A 146 1.25 10.81 0.65
N ILE A 147 0.87 11.73 1.54
CA ILE A 147 0.07 11.44 2.73
C ILE A 147 -1.31 10.93 2.31
N GLN A 148 -1.98 11.55 1.35
CA GLN A 148 -3.33 11.14 0.93
C GLN A 148 -3.33 9.75 0.26
N GLU A 149 -2.33 9.47 -0.58
CA GLU A 149 -2.16 8.13 -1.14
C GLU A 149 -1.84 7.10 -0.05
N GLY A 150 -1.01 7.47 0.92
CA GLY A 150 -0.73 6.66 2.11
C GLY A 150 -1.98 6.41 2.96
N ASN A 151 -2.85 7.43 3.15
CA ASN A 151 -4.12 7.29 3.85
C ASN A 151 -5.05 6.30 3.14
N THR A 152 -5.05 6.30 1.79
CA THR A 152 -5.79 5.30 1.01
C THR A 152 -5.27 3.88 1.29
N GLY A 153 -3.95 3.72 1.40
CA GLY A 153 -3.32 2.46 1.83
C GLY A 153 -3.71 2.06 3.26
N LEU A 154 -3.71 3.02 4.19
CA LEU A 154 -4.11 2.79 5.59
C LEU A 154 -5.57 2.31 5.70
N ILE A 155 -6.50 2.92 4.96
CA ILE A 155 -7.92 2.51 4.97
C ILE A 155 -8.06 1.06 4.49
N ARG A 156 -7.33 0.66 3.44
CA ARG A 156 -7.32 -0.73 2.97
C ARG A 156 -6.72 -1.68 4.01
N ALA A 157 -5.68 -1.24 4.73
CA ALA A 157 -5.10 -2.04 5.82
C ALA A 157 -6.10 -2.27 6.94
N VAL A 158 -6.89 -1.24 7.33
CA VAL A 158 -7.94 -1.35 8.35
C VAL A 158 -9.01 -2.34 7.92
N ASP A 159 -9.42 -2.33 6.65
CA ASP A 159 -10.45 -3.24 6.13
C ASP A 159 -10.01 -4.71 6.09
N LYS A 160 -8.71 -4.95 5.89
CA LYS A 160 -8.16 -6.30 5.73
C LYS A 160 -7.41 -6.82 6.98
N PHE A 161 -7.38 -6.04 8.06
CA PHE A 161 -6.64 -6.40 9.27
C PHE A 161 -7.31 -7.55 10.02
N ASP A 162 -6.50 -8.60 10.28
CA ASP A 162 -6.93 -9.78 11.03
C ASP A 162 -6.23 -9.81 12.40
N TRP A 163 -6.97 -9.42 13.43
CA TRP A 163 -6.51 -9.39 14.81
C TRP A 163 -6.18 -10.78 15.38
N THR A 164 -6.71 -11.89 14.78
CA THR A 164 -6.48 -13.26 15.26
C THR A 164 -5.03 -13.72 15.08
N LYS A 165 -4.29 -13.08 14.17
CA LYS A 165 -2.88 -13.38 13.86
C LYS A 165 -1.90 -12.90 14.94
N GLY A 166 -2.35 -12.08 15.89
CA GLY A 166 -1.54 -11.60 17.02
C GLY A 166 -0.44 -10.59 16.66
N ASN A 167 -0.42 -10.10 15.42
CA ASN A 167 0.50 -9.05 14.98
C ASN A 167 -0.03 -7.66 15.34
N LYS A 168 0.87 -6.69 15.60
CA LYS A 168 0.49 -5.29 15.77
C LYS A 168 -0.10 -4.73 14.46
N PHE A 169 -1.09 -3.86 14.59
CA PHE A 169 -1.68 -3.20 13.43
C PHE A 169 -0.65 -2.40 12.63
N SER A 170 0.26 -1.68 13.29
CA SER A 170 1.31 -0.87 12.67
C SER A 170 2.19 -1.68 11.71
N THR A 171 2.61 -2.89 12.09
CA THR A 171 3.43 -3.78 11.25
C THR A 171 2.71 -4.15 9.95
N TYR A 172 1.42 -4.46 10.04
CA TYR A 172 0.61 -4.79 8.87
C TYR A 172 0.30 -3.56 8.00
N ALA A 173 -0.07 -2.44 8.63
CA ALA A 173 -0.42 -1.20 7.95
C ALA A 173 0.76 -0.59 7.19
N THR A 174 1.98 -0.67 7.72
CA THR A 174 3.19 -0.15 7.08
C THR A 174 3.37 -0.68 5.66
N TRP A 175 3.10 -1.97 5.44
CA TRP A 175 3.18 -2.57 4.11
C TRP A 175 2.18 -1.94 3.13
N TRP A 176 0.91 -1.77 3.53
CA TRP A 176 -0.13 -1.19 2.68
C TRP A 176 0.11 0.30 2.38
N ILE A 177 0.55 1.05 3.39
CA ILE A 177 0.89 2.47 3.25
C ILE A 177 2.04 2.64 2.26
N ARG A 178 3.14 1.88 2.44
CA ARG A 178 4.30 1.90 1.56
C ARG A 178 3.90 1.55 0.13
N GLN A 179 3.15 0.47 -0.05
CA GLN A 179 2.66 0.03 -1.35
C GLN A 179 1.86 1.13 -2.07
N ALA A 180 0.93 1.78 -1.37
CA ALA A 180 0.12 2.86 -1.93
C ALA A 180 0.97 4.06 -2.34
N ILE A 181 1.87 4.53 -1.48
CA ILE A 181 2.77 5.65 -1.75
C ILE A 181 3.69 5.35 -2.95
N THR A 182 4.32 4.19 -2.97
CA THR A 182 5.28 3.85 -4.03
C THR A 182 4.59 3.69 -5.37
N ARG A 183 3.39 3.10 -5.38
CA ARG A 183 2.58 3.00 -6.58
C ARG A 183 2.16 4.37 -7.09
N ALA A 184 1.73 5.27 -6.21
CA ALA A 184 1.39 6.64 -6.58
C ALA A 184 2.58 7.39 -7.18
N ILE A 185 3.79 7.25 -6.62
CA ILE A 185 5.00 7.83 -7.17
C ILE A 185 5.27 7.28 -8.59
N ALA A 186 5.15 5.97 -8.79
CA ALA A 186 5.38 5.36 -10.10
C ALA A 186 4.38 5.86 -11.16
N ASP A 187 3.11 6.04 -10.77
CA ASP A 187 2.03 6.42 -11.68
C ASP A 187 1.93 7.92 -11.94
N GLN A 188 2.29 8.78 -10.98
CA GLN A 188 1.94 10.22 -10.99
C GLN A 188 3.16 11.16 -10.95
N ALA A 189 4.35 10.71 -10.52
CA ALA A 189 5.50 11.60 -10.34
C ALA A 189 6.08 12.16 -11.65
N ARG A 190 5.75 11.57 -12.79
CA ARG A 190 6.29 11.97 -14.10
C ARG A 190 5.25 12.70 -14.92
N THR A 191 5.62 13.84 -15.50
CA THR A 191 4.77 14.60 -16.45
C THR A 191 4.31 13.74 -17.63
N ILE A 192 5.20 12.92 -18.17
CA ILE A 192 4.85 11.90 -19.17
C ILE A 192 4.78 10.57 -18.41
N ARG A 193 3.57 10.05 -18.26
CA ARG A 193 3.31 8.82 -17.49
C ARG A 193 4.02 7.62 -18.13
N VAL A 194 4.71 6.86 -17.29
CA VAL A 194 5.36 5.60 -17.66
C VAL A 194 4.65 4.46 -16.92
N PRO A 195 4.33 3.34 -17.58
CA PRO A 195 3.75 2.17 -16.91
C PRO A 195 4.63 1.68 -15.75
N VAL A 196 4.01 1.16 -14.67
CA VAL A 196 4.72 0.76 -13.43
C VAL A 196 5.84 -0.24 -13.72
N HIS A 197 5.58 -1.27 -14.55
CA HIS A 197 6.61 -2.27 -14.92
C HIS A 197 7.84 -1.66 -15.61
N MET A 198 7.68 -0.57 -16.36
CA MET A 198 8.81 0.14 -16.98
C MET A 198 9.59 0.96 -15.95
N VAL A 199 8.92 1.50 -14.93
CA VAL A 199 9.59 2.17 -13.81
C VAL A 199 10.47 1.18 -13.05
N GLU A 200 10.00 -0.04 -12.82
CA GLU A 200 10.78 -1.12 -12.20
C GLU A 200 12.04 -1.45 -13.01
N VAL A 201 11.90 -1.59 -14.34
CA VAL A 201 13.06 -1.84 -15.24
C VAL A 201 14.08 -0.71 -15.16
N ILE A 202 13.62 0.55 -15.17
CA ILE A 202 14.48 1.73 -15.04
C ILE A 202 15.23 1.71 -13.71
N ASN A 203 14.54 1.41 -12.60
CA ASN A 203 15.15 1.34 -11.27
C ASN A 203 16.18 0.22 -11.19
N LYS A 204 15.87 -0.95 -11.75
CA LYS A 204 16.82 -2.08 -11.83
C LYS A 204 18.07 -1.73 -12.63
N ALA A 205 17.91 -1.08 -13.77
CA ALA A 205 19.02 -0.61 -14.60
C ALA A 205 19.88 0.42 -13.86
N THR A 206 19.25 1.37 -13.17
CA THR A 206 19.95 2.39 -12.37
C THR A 206 20.76 1.77 -11.24
N ARG A 207 20.20 0.76 -10.55
CA ARG A 207 20.92 0.01 -9.49
C ARG A 207 22.12 -0.75 -10.06
N CYS A 208 21.96 -1.45 -11.18
CA CYS A 208 23.08 -2.13 -11.83
C CYS A 208 24.19 -1.14 -12.21
N ASN A 209 23.83 0.03 -12.76
CA ASN A 209 24.78 1.08 -13.11
C ASN A 209 25.54 1.60 -11.87
N ARG A 210 24.86 1.84 -10.75
CA ARG A 210 25.51 2.26 -9.50
C ARG A 210 26.52 1.23 -9.00
N LYS A 211 26.16 -0.07 -9.05
CA LYS A 211 27.10 -1.14 -8.64
C LYS A 211 28.35 -1.16 -9.51
N LEU A 212 28.18 -1.07 -10.84
CA LEU A 212 29.31 -1.05 -11.78
C LEU A 212 30.22 0.17 -11.66
N VAL A 213 29.71 1.29 -11.18
CA VAL A 213 30.50 2.53 -10.95
C VAL A 213 31.27 2.46 -9.62
N GLN A 214 30.83 1.63 -8.67
CA GLN A 214 31.47 1.45 -7.37
C GLN A 214 32.54 0.37 -7.37
N GLU A 215 32.56 -0.52 -8.36
CA GLU A 215 33.65 -1.48 -8.64
C GLU A 215 34.76 -0.83 -9.49
#